data_9be0cf8b74b1039d19b7304263cc8232
#
_entry.id   9be0cf8b74b1039d19b7304263cc8232
#
_cell.length_a   1.000
_cell.length_b   1.000
_cell.length_c   1.000
_cell.angle_alpha   90.00
_cell.angle_beta   90.00
_cell.angle_gamma   90.00
#
_symmetry.space_group_name_H-M   'P 1'
#
loop_
_entity.id
_entity.type
_entity.pdbx_description
1 polymer ?
#
loop_
_entity_poly.entity_id
_entity_poly.type
_entity_poly.pdbx_seq_one_letter_code
_entity_poly.pdbx_strand_id
1 'polypeptide(L)'
;ALAHMINDLIQAVLPSIYPMLKANYGLSFTQVGLITLTFQLTASLLQPWIGYHTDRHPKPWLLPAGMVCTLIGILMLAFVGTFPAILLAAALVGVGSSTFHPETSRVARLASGGRYGLAQSTFQVGGNTGSAFGPLLAAAIIIPYGQSHIAWFGLFAVFAILVLYGLSRWYRHHLNLFKLKQGGKATHGLSKGRVTFALVVLALLVFSKYFYMTSLTSYFTFYLIEKFQLSVSSSQMYLFLFLGAVAVGTFAGGPIGDKIGRKKVIWFSILGAAPFTLALPYVDLFWTAVLSVVIGFIIASAFSAIVVFAQELVPGNVGMIAGIFFGLMFGFSGIGAALLGLLADNHGIEYVYKICSFLPLAGILTILLPSTKGV
;
A
#
# COMPACT_ATOMS: atom_id res chain seq x y z
N ALA A 1 -9.02 9.86 7.22
CA ALA A 1 -8.41 10.33 5.98
C ALA A 1 -7.15 11.16 6.25
N LEU A 2 -7.20 12.33 6.95
CA LEU A 2 -6.04 13.21 7.13
C LEU A 2 -4.83 12.51 7.76
N ALA A 3 -5.00 11.83 8.89
CA ALA A 3 -3.90 11.12 9.54
C ALA A 3 -3.33 10.00 8.65
N HIS A 4 -4.15 9.34 7.83
CA HIS A 4 -3.72 8.35 6.85
C HIS A 4 -2.92 9.01 5.72
N MET A 5 -3.40 10.15 5.22
CA MET A 5 -2.67 10.92 4.20
C MET A 5 -1.25 11.28 4.67
N ILE A 6 -1.11 11.77 5.90
CA ILE A 6 0.20 12.15 6.44
C ILE A 6 1.07 10.92 6.68
N ASN A 7 0.51 9.84 7.24
CA ASN A 7 1.24 8.60 7.46
C ASN A 7 1.83 8.04 6.16
N ASP A 8 1.01 7.93 5.12
CA ASP A 8 1.44 7.35 3.85
C ASP A 8 2.31 8.30 3.03
N LEU A 9 2.13 9.63 3.19
CA LEU A 9 3.04 10.62 2.64
C LEU A 9 4.46 10.42 3.19
N ILE A 10 4.60 10.26 4.51
CA ILE A 10 5.89 10.02 5.15
C ILE A 10 6.51 8.70 4.67
N GLN A 11 5.70 7.65 4.57
CA GLN A 11 6.16 6.34 4.10
C GLN A 11 6.61 6.37 2.63
N ALA A 12 5.93 7.13 1.78
CA ALA A 12 6.26 7.27 0.37
C ALA A 12 7.56 8.03 0.10
N VAL A 13 8.06 8.78 1.09
CA VAL A 13 9.40 9.39 1.01
C VAL A 13 10.48 8.33 0.83
N LEU A 14 10.37 7.20 1.53
CA LEU A 14 11.39 6.16 1.50
C LEU A 14 11.68 5.63 0.09
N PRO A 15 10.71 5.09 -0.69
CA PRO A 15 10.96 4.69 -2.06
C PRO A 15 11.33 5.86 -2.99
N SER A 16 10.84 7.08 -2.71
CA SER A 16 11.13 8.24 -3.54
C SER A 16 12.61 8.67 -3.50
N ILE A 17 13.31 8.37 -2.42
CA ILE A 17 14.73 8.72 -2.26
C ILE A 17 15.70 7.58 -2.60
N TYR A 18 15.23 6.42 -3.04
CA TYR A 18 16.09 5.28 -3.38
C TYR A 18 17.19 5.61 -4.39
N PRO A 19 16.96 6.38 -5.48
CA PRO A 19 18.04 6.76 -6.38
C PRO A 19 19.14 7.55 -5.68
N MET A 20 18.78 8.48 -4.79
CA MET A 20 19.71 9.25 -4.00
C MET A 20 20.50 8.36 -3.02
N LEU A 21 19.81 7.48 -2.27
CA LEU A 21 20.49 6.56 -1.35
C LEU A 21 21.41 5.60 -2.09
N LYS A 22 20.99 5.08 -3.25
CA LYS A 22 21.80 4.20 -4.08
C LYS A 22 23.08 4.91 -4.52
N ALA A 23 22.98 6.16 -4.98
CA ALA A 23 24.13 6.95 -5.41
C ALA A 23 25.06 7.32 -4.23
N ASN A 24 24.51 7.79 -3.10
CA ASN A 24 25.31 8.27 -1.97
C ASN A 24 26.07 7.15 -1.24
N TYR A 25 25.49 5.94 -1.20
CA TYR A 25 26.05 4.81 -0.41
C TYR A 25 26.53 3.64 -1.28
N GLY A 26 26.51 3.78 -2.62
CA GLY A 26 26.93 2.72 -3.54
C GLY A 26 26.09 1.45 -3.42
N LEU A 27 24.77 1.56 -3.14
CA LEU A 27 23.91 0.40 -2.90
C LEU A 27 23.63 -0.36 -4.19
N SER A 28 23.55 -1.68 -4.10
CA SER A 28 23.00 -2.53 -5.16
C SER A 28 21.47 -2.41 -5.22
N PHE A 29 20.83 -2.85 -6.31
CA PHE A 29 19.38 -2.96 -6.39
C PHE A 29 18.81 -3.94 -5.37
N THR A 30 19.54 -5.03 -5.08
CA THR A 30 19.20 -5.96 -4.00
C THR A 30 19.14 -5.25 -2.65
N GLN A 31 20.10 -4.38 -2.34
CA GLN A 31 20.10 -3.61 -1.08
C GLN A 31 18.93 -2.62 -1.03
N VAL A 32 18.58 -1.97 -2.13
CA VAL A 32 17.36 -1.14 -2.24
C VAL A 32 16.10 -1.98 -1.99
N GLY A 33 16.03 -3.16 -2.58
CA GLY A 33 14.94 -4.11 -2.34
C GLY A 33 14.85 -4.56 -0.88
N LEU A 34 15.99 -4.76 -0.21
CA LEU A 34 16.05 -5.11 1.22
C LEU A 34 15.56 -3.98 2.13
N ILE A 35 15.75 -2.70 1.76
CA ILE A 35 15.16 -1.57 2.49
C ILE A 35 13.63 -1.67 2.43
N THR A 36 13.06 -1.85 1.24
CA THR A 36 11.61 -2.04 1.07
C THR A 36 11.11 -3.28 1.81
N LEU A 37 11.82 -4.41 1.71
CA LEU A 37 11.46 -5.65 2.41
C LEU A 37 11.40 -5.43 3.92
N THR A 38 12.42 -4.80 4.49
CA THR A 38 12.49 -4.51 5.94
C THR A 38 11.33 -3.66 6.40
N PHE A 39 11.04 -2.56 5.67
CA PHE A 39 9.90 -1.70 5.94
C PHE A 39 8.58 -2.47 5.85
N GLN A 40 8.36 -3.18 4.76
CA GLN A 40 7.10 -3.88 4.50
C GLN A 40 6.87 -5.08 5.44
N LEU A 41 7.91 -5.85 5.78
CA LEU A 41 7.78 -6.95 6.73
C LEU A 41 7.45 -6.47 8.14
N THR A 42 8.14 -5.43 8.63
CA THR A 42 7.83 -4.86 9.94
C THR A 42 6.44 -4.23 9.97
N ALA A 43 6.00 -3.63 8.87
CA ALA A 43 4.63 -3.15 8.73
C ALA A 43 3.62 -4.30 8.71
N SER A 44 3.88 -5.39 7.97
CA SER A 44 2.89 -6.44 7.71
C SER A 44 2.73 -7.46 8.82
N LEU A 45 3.84 -7.98 9.34
CA LEU A 45 3.82 -9.11 10.29
C LEU A 45 3.15 -8.77 11.62
N LEU A 46 3.28 -7.53 12.07
CA LEU A 46 2.71 -7.08 13.34
C LEU A 46 1.21 -6.73 13.23
N GLN A 47 0.71 -6.37 12.04
CA GLN A 47 -0.68 -5.93 11.86
C GLN A 47 -1.74 -6.98 12.29
N PRO A 48 -1.66 -8.26 11.88
CA PRO A 48 -2.64 -9.26 12.29
C PRO A 48 -2.65 -9.49 13.80
N TRP A 49 -1.46 -9.50 14.41
CA TRP A 49 -1.31 -9.68 15.84
C TRP A 49 -1.84 -8.49 16.64
N ILE A 50 -1.49 -7.27 16.23
CA ILE A 50 -2.01 -6.02 16.82
C ILE A 50 -3.52 -5.97 16.66
N GLY A 51 -4.04 -6.21 15.44
CA GLY A 51 -5.47 -6.23 15.16
C GLY A 51 -6.23 -7.23 16.03
N TYR A 52 -5.74 -8.47 16.10
CA TYR A 52 -6.34 -9.52 16.95
C TYR A 52 -6.36 -9.14 18.44
N HIS A 53 -5.26 -8.58 18.94
CA HIS A 53 -5.15 -8.19 20.35
C HIS A 53 -6.04 -7.00 20.67
N THR A 54 -6.06 -5.97 19.80
CA THR A 54 -6.82 -4.75 20.02
C THR A 54 -8.31 -4.88 19.70
N ASP A 55 -8.70 -5.91 18.93
CA ASP A 55 -10.13 -6.29 18.79
C ASP A 55 -10.73 -6.69 20.14
N ARG A 56 -9.94 -7.35 20.98
CA ARG A 56 -10.36 -7.82 22.31
C ARG A 56 -10.09 -6.79 23.40
N HIS A 57 -8.96 -6.09 23.32
CA HIS A 57 -8.49 -5.13 24.32
C HIS A 57 -8.09 -3.82 23.61
N PRO A 58 -9.06 -2.96 23.23
CA PRO A 58 -8.79 -1.72 22.54
C PRO A 58 -7.76 -0.85 23.26
N LYS A 59 -6.72 -0.44 22.54
CA LYS A 59 -5.62 0.38 23.07
C LYS A 59 -5.46 1.66 22.25
N PRO A 60 -6.32 2.69 22.45
CA PRO A 60 -6.29 3.91 21.62
C PRO A 60 -4.94 4.62 21.59
N TRP A 61 -4.11 4.49 22.63
CA TRP A 61 -2.78 5.09 22.73
C TRP A 61 -1.76 4.53 21.71
N LEU A 62 -2.04 3.35 21.11
CA LEU A 62 -1.20 2.78 20.06
C LEU A 62 -1.12 3.67 18.82
N LEU A 63 -2.17 4.46 18.54
CA LEU A 63 -2.20 5.37 17.40
C LEU A 63 -1.08 6.43 17.45
N PRO A 64 -1.00 7.29 18.50
CA PRO A 64 0.09 8.25 18.59
C PRO A 64 1.44 7.58 18.83
N ALA A 65 1.51 6.46 19.57
CA ALA A 65 2.76 5.74 19.83
C ALA A 65 3.39 5.18 18.55
N GLY A 66 2.59 4.62 17.64
CA GLY A 66 3.09 4.17 16.34
C GLY A 66 3.67 5.32 15.52
N MET A 67 3.00 6.47 15.51
CA MET A 67 3.52 7.65 14.80
C MET A 67 4.82 8.21 15.42
N VAL A 68 5.05 8.03 16.73
CA VAL A 68 6.35 8.33 17.36
C VAL A 68 7.44 7.42 16.81
N CYS A 69 7.17 6.12 16.63
CA CYS A 69 8.14 5.21 15.98
C CYS A 69 8.45 5.67 14.54
N THR A 70 7.44 6.08 13.78
CA THR A 70 7.63 6.66 12.44
C THR A 70 8.47 7.92 12.47
N LEU A 71 8.22 8.83 13.43
CA LEU A 71 9.02 10.05 13.61
C LEU A 71 10.50 9.73 13.87
N ILE A 72 10.76 8.80 14.79
CA ILE A 72 12.14 8.39 15.11
C ILE A 72 12.80 7.79 13.85
N GLY A 73 12.10 6.92 13.13
CA GLY A 73 12.61 6.31 11.90
C GLY A 73 12.95 7.35 10.81
N ILE A 74 12.09 8.34 10.59
CA ILE A 74 12.32 9.41 9.60
C ILE A 74 13.46 10.33 10.02
N LEU A 75 13.54 10.72 11.29
CA LEU A 75 14.66 11.53 11.79
C LEU A 75 15.99 10.75 11.69
N MET A 76 15.97 9.47 12.02
CA MET A 76 17.12 8.61 11.85
C MET A 76 17.53 8.56 10.38
N LEU A 77 16.60 8.35 9.44
CA LEU A 77 16.86 8.28 8.01
C LEU A 77 17.51 9.58 7.46
N ALA A 78 17.21 10.73 8.05
CA ALA A 78 17.79 12.02 7.66
C ALA A 78 19.30 12.11 7.94
N PHE A 79 19.82 11.38 8.94
CA PHE A 79 21.18 11.57 9.43
C PHE A 79 22.04 10.29 9.42
N VAL A 80 21.48 9.13 9.04
CA VAL A 80 22.27 7.89 8.95
C VAL A 80 23.21 7.90 7.76
N GLY A 81 24.37 7.24 7.96
CA GLY A 81 25.43 7.12 6.95
C GLY A 81 25.81 5.67 6.59
N THR A 82 25.06 4.67 7.07
CA THR A 82 25.38 3.26 6.83
C THR A 82 24.14 2.45 6.43
N PHE A 83 24.33 1.42 5.61
CA PHE A 83 23.25 0.56 5.16
C PHE A 83 22.48 -0.12 6.32
N PRO A 84 23.12 -0.70 7.35
CA PRO A 84 22.38 -1.25 8.49
C PRO A 84 21.53 -0.22 9.23
N ALA A 85 22.00 1.02 9.35
CA ALA A 85 21.24 2.09 9.99
C ALA A 85 20.05 2.55 9.13
N ILE A 86 20.16 2.51 7.79
CA ILE A 86 19.05 2.73 6.88
C ILE A 86 17.98 1.64 7.07
N LEU A 87 18.39 0.37 7.20
CA LEU A 87 17.47 -0.74 7.47
C LEU A 87 16.73 -0.56 8.80
N LEU A 88 17.45 -0.14 9.86
CA LEU A 88 16.84 0.12 11.17
C LEU A 88 15.84 1.28 11.10
N ALA A 89 16.17 2.36 10.40
CA ALA A 89 15.25 3.49 10.16
C ALA A 89 13.99 3.03 9.42
N ALA A 90 14.14 2.23 8.36
CA ALA A 90 13.03 1.65 7.60
C ALA A 90 12.16 0.73 8.47
N ALA A 91 12.79 -0.10 9.33
CA ALA A 91 12.09 -0.97 10.28
C ALA A 91 11.22 -0.16 11.27
N LEU A 92 11.75 0.94 11.81
CA LEU A 92 11.02 1.82 12.74
C LEU A 92 9.80 2.47 12.07
N VAL A 93 9.93 2.92 10.82
CA VAL A 93 8.80 3.42 10.02
C VAL A 93 7.75 2.32 9.83
N GLY A 94 8.18 1.09 9.53
CA GLY A 94 7.29 -0.06 9.37
C GLY A 94 6.56 -0.43 10.67
N VAL A 95 7.25 -0.44 11.81
CA VAL A 95 6.63 -0.67 13.14
C VAL A 95 5.55 0.39 13.40
N GLY A 96 5.82 1.66 13.10
CA GLY A 96 4.83 2.72 13.21
C GLY A 96 3.58 2.46 12.36
N SER A 97 3.78 2.06 11.11
CA SER A 97 2.71 1.69 10.16
C SER A 97 1.87 0.51 10.66
N SER A 98 2.51 -0.50 11.29
CA SER A 98 1.83 -1.72 11.75
C SER A 98 0.75 -1.47 12.81
N THR A 99 0.92 -0.46 13.62
CA THR A 99 -0.08 -0.06 14.64
C THR A 99 -1.16 0.82 14.04
N PHE A 100 -0.81 1.61 13.03
CA PHE A 100 -1.67 2.64 12.46
C PHE A 100 -2.86 2.04 11.69
N HIS A 101 -2.61 1.15 10.71
CA HIS A 101 -3.64 0.69 9.79
C HIS A 101 -4.80 -0.07 10.45
N PRO A 102 -4.57 -1.09 11.32
CA PRO A 102 -5.67 -1.81 11.96
C PRO A 102 -6.50 -0.91 12.87
N GLU A 103 -5.87 -0.05 13.66
CA GLU A 103 -6.57 0.82 14.61
C GLU A 103 -7.36 1.93 13.92
N THR A 104 -6.77 2.61 12.92
CA THR A 104 -7.47 3.70 12.20
C THR A 104 -8.59 3.18 11.31
N SER A 105 -8.44 2.00 10.70
CA SER A 105 -9.52 1.34 9.95
C SER A 105 -10.70 1.01 10.87
N ARG A 106 -10.43 0.50 12.08
CA ARG A 106 -11.45 0.29 13.12
C ARG A 106 -12.15 1.58 13.51
N VAL A 107 -11.40 2.65 13.80
CA VAL A 107 -11.96 3.96 14.14
C VAL A 107 -12.82 4.50 13.00
N ALA A 108 -12.37 4.39 11.73
CA ALA A 108 -13.15 4.79 10.57
C ALA A 108 -14.50 4.05 10.49
N ARG A 109 -14.48 2.74 10.75
CA ARG A 109 -15.70 1.93 10.80
C ARG A 109 -16.63 2.35 11.93
N LEU A 110 -16.08 2.65 13.11
CA LEU A 110 -16.86 3.12 14.28
C LEU A 110 -17.51 4.48 14.03
N ALA A 111 -16.79 5.39 13.37
CA ALA A 111 -17.28 6.72 13.03
C ALA A 111 -18.21 6.76 11.82
N SER A 112 -18.42 5.65 11.11
CA SER A 112 -19.12 5.58 9.82
C SER A 112 -20.63 5.84 9.88
N GLY A 113 -21.25 5.75 11.05
CA GLY A 113 -22.72 5.83 11.18
C GLY A 113 -23.47 4.73 10.40
N GLY A 114 -22.82 3.59 10.10
CA GLY A 114 -23.36 2.49 9.30
C GLY A 114 -22.99 2.56 7.81
N ARG A 115 -22.35 3.65 7.34
CA ARG A 115 -21.88 3.81 5.95
C ARG A 115 -20.44 3.28 5.81
N TYR A 116 -20.26 1.98 6.05
CA TYR A 116 -18.94 1.34 6.15
C TYR A 116 -18.10 1.48 4.87
N GLY A 117 -18.69 1.33 3.70
CA GLY A 117 -18.01 1.48 2.42
C GLY A 117 -17.48 2.90 2.20
N LEU A 118 -18.31 3.91 2.44
CA LEU A 118 -17.90 5.31 2.34
C LEU A 118 -16.76 5.65 3.32
N ALA A 119 -16.86 5.20 4.57
CA ALA A 119 -15.83 5.47 5.56
C ALA A 119 -14.50 4.82 5.18
N GLN A 120 -14.51 3.58 4.70
CA GLN A 120 -13.31 2.85 4.28
C GLN A 120 -12.72 3.44 3.00
N SER A 121 -13.54 3.81 2.01
CA SER A 121 -13.04 4.46 0.78
C SER A 121 -12.43 5.83 1.08
N THR A 122 -13.08 6.65 1.90
CA THR A 122 -12.53 7.95 2.35
C THR A 122 -11.20 7.77 3.12
N PHE A 123 -11.10 6.70 3.91
CA PHE A 123 -9.87 6.36 4.61
C PHE A 123 -8.75 6.03 3.60
N GLN A 124 -9.01 5.14 2.63
CA GLN A 124 -8.03 4.70 1.62
C GLN A 124 -7.60 5.83 0.67
N VAL A 125 -8.52 6.67 0.25
CA VAL A 125 -8.19 7.83 -0.60
C VAL A 125 -7.20 8.76 0.12
N GLY A 126 -7.36 8.94 1.45
CA GLY A 126 -6.38 9.68 2.24
C GLY A 126 -4.98 9.10 2.08
N GLY A 127 -4.78 7.80 2.33
CA GLY A 127 -3.48 7.15 2.21
C GLY A 127 -2.90 7.25 0.80
N ASN A 128 -3.69 6.90 -0.23
CA ASN A 128 -3.22 6.94 -1.62
C ASN A 128 -2.84 8.37 -2.05
N THR A 129 -3.58 9.39 -1.59
CA THR A 129 -3.24 10.80 -1.84
C THR A 129 -1.90 11.15 -1.18
N GLY A 130 -1.68 10.73 0.07
CA GLY A 130 -0.42 10.90 0.77
C GLY A 130 0.74 10.25 0.01
N SER A 131 0.56 9.00 -0.40
CA SER A 131 1.55 8.26 -1.18
C SER A 131 1.91 8.96 -2.51
N ALA A 132 0.94 9.59 -3.17
CA ALA A 132 1.19 10.35 -4.40
C ALA A 132 2.03 11.61 -4.14
N PHE A 133 1.78 12.33 -3.04
CA PHE A 133 2.55 13.54 -2.72
C PHE A 133 3.98 13.26 -2.27
N GLY A 134 4.30 12.06 -1.79
CA GLY A 134 5.65 11.69 -1.35
C GLY A 134 6.72 11.97 -2.40
N PRO A 135 6.64 11.43 -3.62
CA PRO A 135 7.61 11.70 -4.70
C PRO A 135 7.72 13.18 -5.05
N LEU A 136 6.58 13.90 -5.09
CA LEU A 136 6.55 15.33 -5.42
C LEU A 136 7.33 16.14 -4.38
N LEU A 137 7.09 15.89 -3.10
CA LEU A 137 7.80 16.58 -2.03
C LEU A 137 9.28 16.15 -1.93
N ALA A 138 9.59 14.89 -2.23
CA ALA A 138 10.97 14.43 -2.32
C ALA A 138 11.72 15.18 -3.44
N ALA A 139 11.11 15.34 -4.62
CA ALA A 139 11.68 16.09 -5.73
C ALA A 139 11.87 17.58 -5.41
N ALA A 140 10.96 18.18 -4.66
CA ALA A 140 10.99 19.61 -4.33
C ALA A 140 11.93 19.93 -3.14
N ILE A 141 12.05 19.02 -2.16
CA ILE A 141 12.73 19.32 -0.89
C ILE A 141 14.01 18.48 -0.74
N ILE A 142 13.93 17.14 -0.94
CA ILE A 142 15.04 16.25 -0.57
C ILE A 142 16.10 16.22 -1.67
N ILE A 143 15.68 16.06 -2.92
CA ILE A 143 16.63 15.90 -4.04
C ILE A 143 17.50 17.15 -4.23
N PRO A 144 16.98 18.39 -4.19
CA PRO A 144 17.81 19.59 -4.36
C PRO A 144 18.71 19.90 -3.15
N TYR A 145 18.23 19.61 -1.93
CA TYR A 145 18.89 20.06 -0.70
C TYR A 145 19.58 18.94 0.08
N GLY A 146 19.41 17.68 -0.33
CA GLY A 146 20.11 16.52 0.22
C GLY A 146 19.36 15.81 1.36
N GLN A 147 19.97 14.71 1.80
CA GLN A 147 19.36 13.72 2.71
C GLN A 147 18.89 14.31 4.04
N SER A 148 19.64 15.26 4.64
CA SER A 148 19.27 15.87 5.92
C SER A 148 17.89 16.55 5.92
N HIS A 149 17.43 16.99 4.72
CA HIS A 149 16.12 17.63 4.56
C HIS A 149 14.94 16.65 4.70
N ILE A 150 15.19 15.34 4.78
CA ILE A 150 14.20 14.35 5.20
C ILE A 150 13.65 14.70 6.60
N ALA A 151 14.45 15.34 7.45
CA ALA A 151 14.02 15.77 8.79
C ALA A 151 12.79 16.70 8.77
N TRP A 152 12.55 17.45 7.68
CA TRP A 152 11.35 18.30 7.56
C TRP A 152 10.06 17.48 7.56
N PHE A 153 10.10 16.24 7.11
CA PHE A 153 8.95 15.33 7.20
C PHE A 153 8.62 14.94 8.64
N GLY A 154 9.56 15.12 9.57
CA GLY A 154 9.32 15.03 11.00
C GLY A 154 8.25 16.01 11.49
N LEU A 155 8.11 17.19 10.88
CA LEU A 155 7.04 18.15 11.22
C LEU A 155 5.66 17.57 10.88
N PHE A 156 5.52 16.89 9.75
CA PHE A 156 4.29 16.18 9.40
C PHE A 156 4.00 15.07 10.41
N ALA A 157 5.02 14.31 10.85
CA ALA A 157 4.86 13.26 11.85
C ALA A 157 4.44 13.84 13.21
N VAL A 158 5.02 14.95 13.66
CA VAL A 158 4.60 15.65 14.88
C VAL A 158 3.15 16.12 14.78
N PHE A 159 2.76 16.71 13.65
CA PHE A 159 1.37 17.11 13.43
C PHE A 159 0.43 15.90 13.44
N ALA A 160 0.81 14.78 12.81
CA ALA A 160 0.03 13.55 12.87
C ALA A 160 -0.09 12.99 14.30
N ILE A 161 0.97 13.06 15.13
CA ILE A 161 0.92 12.66 16.54
C ILE A 161 -0.15 13.47 17.30
N LEU A 162 -0.20 14.79 17.10
CA LEU A 162 -1.21 15.65 17.74
C LEU A 162 -2.63 15.28 17.30
N VAL A 163 -2.85 15.08 16.00
CA VAL A 163 -4.15 14.65 15.45
C VAL A 163 -4.55 13.28 16.01
N LEU A 164 -3.61 12.32 16.02
CA LEU A 164 -3.87 10.97 16.51
C LEU A 164 -4.05 10.92 18.04
N TYR A 165 -3.40 11.81 18.77
CA TYR A 165 -3.63 11.96 20.21
C TYR A 165 -5.07 12.44 20.48
N GLY A 166 -5.54 13.45 19.75
CA GLY A 166 -6.94 13.91 19.82
C GLY A 166 -7.93 12.78 19.46
N LEU A 167 -7.65 12.05 18.38
CA LEU A 167 -8.44 10.90 17.95
C LEU A 167 -8.44 9.78 19.00
N SER A 168 -7.30 9.49 19.61
CA SER A 168 -7.15 8.51 20.69
C SER A 168 -8.03 8.84 21.92
N ARG A 169 -8.11 10.11 22.28
CA ARG A 169 -9.00 10.59 23.36
C ARG A 169 -10.47 10.41 23.00
N TRP A 170 -10.87 10.81 21.78
CA TRP A 170 -12.22 10.61 21.27
C TRP A 170 -12.59 9.13 21.25
N TYR A 171 -11.71 8.29 20.72
CA TYR A 171 -11.92 6.84 20.63
C TYR A 171 -12.12 6.21 22.02
N ARG A 172 -11.28 6.57 23.00
CA ARG A 172 -11.40 6.09 24.38
C ARG A 172 -12.76 6.44 25.00
N HIS A 173 -13.26 7.64 24.74
CA HIS A 173 -14.55 8.09 25.29
C HIS A 173 -15.74 7.32 24.68
N HIS A 174 -15.63 6.91 23.42
CA HIS A 174 -16.73 6.28 22.70
C HIS A 174 -16.67 4.73 22.71
N LEU A 175 -15.64 4.12 23.30
CA LEU A 175 -15.48 2.65 23.32
C LEU A 175 -16.69 1.90 23.90
N ASN A 176 -17.34 2.45 24.94
CA ASN A 176 -18.50 1.80 25.60
C ASN A 176 -19.74 1.79 24.70
N LEU A 177 -19.91 2.80 23.83
CA LEU A 177 -21.03 2.87 22.89
C LEU A 177 -20.94 1.83 21.76
N PHE A 178 -19.73 1.35 21.47
CA PHE A 178 -19.46 0.45 20.35
C PHE A 178 -19.54 -1.03 20.72
N LYS A 179 -19.35 -1.40 21.98
CA LYS A 179 -19.52 -2.77 22.47
C LYS A 179 -20.94 -3.31 22.29
N LEU A 180 -21.92 -2.42 22.16
CA LEU A 180 -23.36 -2.76 22.06
C LEU A 180 -23.83 -3.09 20.63
N LYS A 181 -23.02 -2.89 19.58
CA LYS A 181 -23.44 -3.00 18.16
C LYS A 181 -22.87 -4.19 17.39
N GLN A 182 -22.19 -5.15 18.06
CA GLN A 182 -21.71 -6.36 17.39
C GLN A 182 -22.79 -7.45 17.45
N GLY A 183 -23.69 -7.49 16.50
CA GLY A 183 -24.73 -8.52 16.37
C GLY A 183 -25.01 -8.85 14.90
N GLY A 184 -24.93 -10.15 14.58
CA GLY A 184 -25.42 -10.72 13.33
C GLY A 184 -24.37 -11.52 12.56
N LYS A 185 -24.34 -12.85 12.75
CA LYS A 185 -23.63 -13.78 11.86
C LYS A 185 -24.54 -14.01 10.65
N ALA A 186 -24.23 -13.37 9.53
CA ALA A 186 -24.79 -13.81 8.25
C ALA A 186 -24.15 -15.15 7.86
N THR A 187 -24.94 -16.12 7.42
CA THR A 187 -24.45 -17.41 6.93
C THR A 187 -24.63 -17.45 5.41
N HIS A 188 -23.57 -17.83 4.68
CA HIS A 188 -23.69 -18.14 3.26
C HIS A 188 -23.70 -19.65 3.04
N GLY A 189 -24.36 -20.10 1.96
CA GLY A 189 -24.52 -21.53 1.64
C GLY A 189 -23.30 -22.23 1.02
N LEU A 190 -22.08 -21.61 1.05
CA LEU A 190 -20.88 -22.20 0.47
C LEU A 190 -20.21 -23.18 1.45
N SER A 191 -19.72 -24.31 0.93
CA SER A 191 -18.91 -25.25 1.73
C SER A 191 -17.57 -24.61 2.14
N LYS A 192 -17.02 -25.02 3.29
CA LYS A 192 -15.73 -24.56 3.81
C LYS A 192 -14.61 -24.70 2.77
N GLY A 193 -14.57 -25.79 2.03
CA GLY A 193 -13.57 -26.02 0.98
C GLY A 193 -13.67 -25.00 -0.16
N ARG A 194 -14.88 -24.63 -0.59
CA ARG A 194 -15.10 -23.58 -1.61
C ARG A 194 -14.67 -22.21 -1.12
N VAL A 195 -14.95 -21.90 0.15
CA VAL A 195 -14.50 -20.63 0.76
C VAL A 195 -12.98 -20.56 0.80
N THR A 196 -12.32 -21.61 1.31
CA THR A 196 -10.86 -21.66 1.37
C THR A 196 -10.24 -21.56 -0.02
N PHE A 197 -10.77 -22.27 -1.02
CA PHE A 197 -10.31 -22.17 -2.39
C PHE A 197 -10.43 -20.75 -2.96
N ALA A 198 -11.57 -20.08 -2.73
CA ALA A 198 -11.78 -18.71 -3.17
C ALA A 198 -10.81 -17.73 -2.49
N LEU A 199 -10.53 -17.91 -1.18
CA LEU A 199 -9.54 -17.09 -0.47
C LEU A 199 -8.12 -17.29 -1.01
N VAL A 200 -7.73 -18.52 -1.37
CA VAL A 200 -6.44 -18.81 -2.02
C VAL A 200 -6.36 -18.12 -3.40
N VAL A 201 -7.41 -18.20 -4.20
CA VAL A 201 -7.47 -17.50 -5.49
C VAL A 201 -7.32 -15.99 -5.30
N LEU A 202 -8.01 -15.40 -4.32
CA LEU A 202 -7.87 -13.98 -4.00
C LEU A 202 -6.45 -13.64 -3.55
N ALA A 203 -5.79 -14.49 -2.75
CA ALA A 203 -4.39 -14.29 -2.34
C ALA A 203 -3.43 -14.31 -3.54
N LEU A 204 -3.63 -15.21 -4.51
CA LEU A 204 -2.85 -15.24 -5.76
C LEU A 204 -3.07 -13.99 -6.62
N LEU A 205 -4.29 -13.48 -6.66
CA LEU A 205 -4.61 -12.22 -7.35
C LEU A 205 -3.95 -11.03 -6.65
N VAL A 206 -3.93 -11.00 -5.32
CA VAL A 206 -3.22 -9.99 -4.53
C VAL A 206 -1.71 -10.09 -4.77
N PHE A 207 -1.14 -11.30 -4.77
CA PHE A 207 0.26 -11.53 -5.11
C PHE A 207 0.60 -10.92 -6.48
N SER A 208 -0.09 -11.33 -7.52
CA SER A 208 0.15 -10.84 -8.88
C SER A 208 0.09 -9.31 -8.97
N LYS A 209 -0.98 -8.73 -8.40
CA LYS A 209 -1.20 -7.29 -8.39
C LYS A 209 -0.08 -6.55 -7.67
N TYR A 210 0.23 -6.94 -6.43
CA TYR A 210 1.17 -6.18 -5.61
C TYR A 210 2.62 -6.42 -5.98
N PHE A 211 2.95 -7.58 -6.53
CA PHE A 211 4.26 -7.80 -7.13
C PHE A 211 4.51 -6.87 -8.32
N TYR A 212 3.50 -6.74 -9.22
CA TYR A 212 3.56 -5.77 -10.30
C TYR A 212 3.61 -4.32 -9.79
N MET A 213 2.74 -3.97 -8.84
CA MET A 213 2.74 -2.63 -8.22
C MET A 213 4.09 -2.26 -7.64
N THR A 214 4.80 -3.22 -7.02
CA THR A 214 6.13 -3.00 -6.44
C THR A 214 7.17 -2.65 -7.52
N SER A 215 7.08 -3.22 -8.73
CA SER A 215 7.96 -2.82 -9.83
C SER A 215 7.83 -1.33 -10.15
N LEU A 216 6.61 -0.79 -10.07
CA LEU A 216 6.35 0.63 -10.31
C LEU A 216 6.63 1.51 -9.09
N THR A 217 6.29 1.08 -7.88
CA THR A 217 6.48 1.92 -6.69
C THR A 217 7.92 2.00 -6.22
N SER A 218 8.71 0.92 -6.37
CA SER A 218 10.10 0.86 -5.88
C SER A 218 11.14 1.07 -6.98
N TYR A 219 10.82 0.75 -8.23
CA TYR A 219 11.82 0.71 -9.30
C TYR A 219 11.50 1.59 -10.51
N PHE A 220 10.35 2.27 -10.56
CA PHE A 220 9.96 3.09 -11.73
C PHE A 220 10.91 4.25 -11.99
N THR A 221 11.36 4.92 -10.94
CA THR A 221 12.34 6.01 -11.06
C THR A 221 13.65 5.52 -11.67
N PHE A 222 14.13 4.34 -11.26
CA PHE A 222 15.34 3.76 -11.85
C PHE A 222 15.13 3.38 -13.32
N TYR A 223 13.99 2.78 -13.66
CA TYR A 223 13.64 2.43 -15.03
C TYR A 223 13.63 3.68 -15.94
N LEU A 224 13.04 4.77 -15.46
CA LEU A 224 13.00 6.04 -16.21
C LEU A 224 14.38 6.67 -16.36
N ILE A 225 15.21 6.61 -15.30
CA ILE A 225 16.58 7.13 -15.32
C ILE A 225 17.44 6.32 -16.30
N GLU A 226 17.41 4.98 -16.21
CA GLU A 226 18.28 4.13 -17.04
C GLU A 226 17.84 4.09 -18.50
N LYS A 227 16.54 3.94 -18.78
CA LYS A 227 16.03 3.80 -20.15
C LYS A 227 15.95 5.13 -20.90
N PHE A 228 15.52 6.20 -20.23
CA PHE A 228 15.23 7.50 -20.87
C PHE A 228 16.18 8.61 -20.44
N GLN A 229 17.20 8.32 -19.64
CA GLN A 229 18.22 9.26 -19.16
C GLN A 229 17.61 10.49 -18.46
N LEU A 230 16.51 10.27 -17.72
CA LEU A 230 15.86 11.34 -16.98
C LEU A 230 16.64 11.70 -15.71
N SER A 231 16.51 12.96 -15.28
CA SER A 231 16.96 13.36 -13.95
C SER A 231 16.12 12.68 -12.86
N VAL A 232 16.68 12.55 -11.65
CA VAL A 232 15.95 11.99 -10.50
C VAL A 232 14.67 12.79 -10.23
N SER A 233 14.75 14.14 -10.25
CA SER A 233 13.57 14.99 -10.03
C SER A 233 12.48 14.76 -11.08
N SER A 234 12.87 14.67 -12.37
CA SER A 234 11.90 14.38 -13.44
C SER A 234 11.25 13.01 -13.25
N SER A 235 12.02 11.97 -12.91
CA SER A 235 11.47 10.62 -12.68
C SER A 235 10.49 10.58 -11.51
N GLN A 236 10.67 11.41 -10.48
CA GLN A 236 9.71 11.55 -9.37
C GLN A 236 8.37 12.13 -9.82
N MET A 237 8.37 13.04 -10.80
CA MET A 237 7.11 13.57 -11.36
C MET A 237 6.29 12.49 -12.06
N TYR A 238 6.94 11.56 -12.77
CA TYR A 238 6.25 10.41 -13.36
C TYR A 238 5.71 9.44 -12.29
N LEU A 239 6.47 9.22 -11.23
CA LEU A 239 6.01 8.42 -10.09
C LEU A 239 4.80 9.08 -9.40
N PHE A 240 4.81 10.41 -9.23
CA PHE A 240 3.65 11.15 -8.73
C PHE A 240 2.42 10.97 -9.61
N LEU A 241 2.57 11.07 -10.94
CA LEU A 241 1.46 10.86 -11.89
C LEU A 241 0.87 9.45 -11.76
N PHE A 242 1.73 8.43 -11.68
CA PHE A 242 1.30 7.05 -11.48
C PHE A 242 0.53 6.88 -10.15
N LEU A 243 1.10 7.35 -9.03
CA LEU A 243 0.46 7.24 -7.72
C LEU A 243 -0.80 8.09 -7.59
N GLY A 244 -0.86 9.24 -8.26
CA GLY A 244 -2.08 10.04 -8.39
C GLY A 244 -3.19 9.27 -9.11
N ALA A 245 -2.85 8.59 -10.20
CA ALA A 245 -3.79 7.72 -10.91
C ALA A 245 -4.27 6.54 -10.04
N VAL A 246 -3.37 5.96 -9.22
CA VAL A 246 -3.72 4.93 -8.23
C VAL A 246 -4.75 5.47 -7.23
N ALA A 247 -4.58 6.70 -6.73
CA ALA A 247 -5.53 7.30 -5.79
C ALA A 247 -6.92 7.47 -6.43
N VAL A 248 -6.97 8.01 -7.65
CA VAL A 248 -8.23 8.19 -8.40
C VAL A 248 -8.90 6.84 -8.73
N GLY A 249 -8.12 5.85 -9.18
CA GLY A 249 -8.60 4.51 -9.47
C GLY A 249 -9.19 3.79 -8.25
N THR A 250 -8.55 3.95 -7.09
CA THR A 250 -9.07 3.40 -5.82
C THR A 250 -10.41 4.02 -5.44
N PHE A 251 -10.57 5.33 -5.63
CA PHE A 251 -11.84 6.00 -5.38
C PHE A 251 -12.94 5.52 -6.33
N ALA A 252 -12.63 5.41 -7.62
CA ALA A 252 -13.60 4.97 -8.63
C ALA A 252 -14.03 3.51 -8.46
N GLY A 253 -13.10 2.63 -8.01
CA GLY A 253 -13.35 1.19 -7.89
C GLY A 253 -14.45 0.81 -6.89
N GLY A 254 -14.61 1.57 -5.79
CA GLY A 254 -15.64 1.33 -4.77
C GLY A 254 -17.06 1.42 -5.33
N PRO A 255 -17.50 2.60 -5.79
CA PRO A 255 -18.84 2.78 -6.35
C PRO A 255 -19.12 1.91 -7.58
N ILE A 256 -18.11 1.67 -8.42
CA ILE A 256 -18.24 0.77 -9.58
C ILE A 256 -18.51 -0.66 -9.11
N GLY A 257 -17.74 -1.12 -8.10
CA GLY A 257 -17.90 -2.47 -7.53
C GLY A 257 -19.28 -2.70 -6.91
N ASP A 258 -19.84 -1.69 -6.25
CA ASP A 258 -21.18 -1.76 -5.68
C ASP A 258 -22.26 -1.89 -6.77
N LYS A 259 -22.07 -1.26 -7.95
CA LYS A 259 -23.04 -1.28 -9.07
C LYS A 259 -22.94 -2.54 -9.93
N ILE A 260 -21.74 -2.92 -10.37
CA ILE A 260 -21.55 -4.00 -11.36
C ILE A 260 -21.13 -5.35 -10.74
N GLY A 261 -20.85 -5.36 -9.44
CA GLY A 261 -20.42 -6.52 -8.68
C GLY A 261 -18.89 -6.65 -8.57
N ARG A 262 -18.43 -7.07 -7.38
CA ARG A 262 -17.01 -7.08 -6.99
C ARG A 262 -16.16 -7.99 -7.88
N LYS A 263 -16.65 -9.18 -8.24
CA LYS A 263 -15.94 -10.12 -9.13
C LYS A 263 -15.57 -9.48 -10.48
N LYS A 264 -16.47 -8.70 -11.07
CA LYS A 264 -16.21 -8.00 -12.34
C LYS A 264 -15.14 -6.92 -12.21
N VAL A 265 -15.17 -6.17 -11.09
CA VAL A 265 -14.15 -5.15 -10.82
C VAL A 265 -12.78 -5.80 -10.63
N ILE A 266 -12.69 -6.89 -9.88
CA ILE A 266 -11.44 -7.64 -9.68
C ILE A 266 -10.89 -8.13 -11.02
N TRP A 267 -11.74 -8.73 -11.85
CA TRP A 267 -11.37 -9.22 -13.18
C TRP A 267 -10.83 -8.10 -14.07
N PHE A 268 -11.59 -7.02 -14.21
CA PHE A 268 -11.21 -5.88 -15.04
C PHE A 268 -9.96 -5.19 -14.52
N SER A 269 -9.82 -5.02 -13.21
CA SER A 269 -8.70 -4.33 -12.60
C SER A 269 -7.36 -5.08 -12.80
N ILE A 270 -7.36 -6.39 -12.74
CA ILE A 270 -6.11 -7.15 -12.87
C ILE A 270 -5.88 -7.54 -14.33
N LEU A 271 -6.80 -8.29 -14.93
CA LEU A 271 -6.66 -8.76 -16.32
C LEU A 271 -6.78 -7.61 -17.34
N GLY A 272 -7.66 -6.64 -17.09
CA GLY A 272 -7.83 -5.47 -17.96
C GLY A 272 -6.60 -4.55 -18.00
N ALA A 273 -5.72 -4.60 -17.00
CA ALA A 273 -4.45 -3.91 -17.05
C ALA A 273 -3.41 -4.60 -17.95
N ALA A 274 -3.55 -5.90 -18.24
CA ALA A 274 -2.55 -6.71 -18.95
C ALA A 274 -2.10 -6.14 -20.31
N PRO A 275 -2.97 -5.69 -21.22
CA PRO A 275 -2.52 -5.14 -22.49
C PRO A 275 -1.62 -3.91 -22.33
N PHE A 276 -1.91 -3.07 -21.35
CA PHE A 276 -1.12 -1.87 -21.06
C PHE A 276 0.21 -2.20 -20.38
N THR A 277 0.21 -3.19 -19.46
CA THR A 277 1.44 -3.64 -18.80
C THR A 277 2.38 -4.34 -19.77
N LEU A 278 1.86 -5.13 -20.68
CA LEU A 278 2.64 -5.79 -21.73
C LEU A 278 3.27 -4.81 -22.73
N ALA A 279 2.58 -3.69 -23.02
CA ALA A 279 3.08 -2.66 -23.92
C ALA A 279 4.16 -1.77 -23.28
N LEU A 280 4.05 -1.49 -21.96
CA LEU A 280 4.87 -0.49 -21.26
C LEU A 280 6.39 -0.65 -21.47
N PRO A 281 7.00 -1.86 -21.47
CA PRO A 281 8.43 -2.00 -21.65
C PRO A 281 8.95 -1.65 -23.07
N TYR A 282 8.07 -1.52 -24.06
CA TYR A 282 8.42 -1.38 -25.47
C TYR A 282 8.12 -0.01 -26.09
N VAL A 283 7.58 0.91 -25.28
CA VAL A 283 7.17 2.23 -25.75
C VAL A 283 8.17 3.33 -25.37
N ASP A 284 8.03 4.50 -26.00
CA ASP A 284 8.78 5.71 -25.68
C ASP A 284 8.33 6.36 -24.35
N LEU A 285 8.98 7.46 -23.99
CA LEU A 285 8.72 8.16 -22.73
C LEU A 285 7.29 8.70 -22.62
N PHE A 286 6.75 9.27 -23.70
CA PHE A 286 5.39 9.81 -23.70
C PHE A 286 4.36 8.72 -23.43
N TRP A 287 4.43 7.60 -24.15
CA TRP A 287 3.54 6.47 -23.95
C TRP A 287 3.79 5.76 -22.61
N THR A 288 5.04 5.73 -22.12
CA THR A 288 5.33 5.22 -20.77
C THR A 288 4.58 6.03 -19.71
N ALA A 289 4.52 7.36 -19.83
CA ALA A 289 3.73 8.20 -18.93
C ALA A 289 2.24 7.91 -19.04
N VAL A 290 1.68 7.88 -20.25
CA VAL A 290 0.26 7.59 -20.48
C VAL A 290 -0.11 6.22 -19.95
N LEU A 291 0.67 5.19 -20.29
CA LEU A 291 0.41 3.82 -19.85
C LEU A 291 0.53 3.67 -18.34
N SER A 292 1.49 4.33 -17.69
CA SER A 292 1.63 4.28 -16.23
C SER A 292 0.40 4.85 -15.53
N VAL A 293 -0.17 5.95 -16.02
CA VAL A 293 -1.42 6.54 -15.51
C VAL A 293 -2.59 5.57 -15.71
N VAL A 294 -2.75 5.01 -16.90
CA VAL A 294 -3.83 4.04 -17.22
C VAL A 294 -3.71 2.80 -16.35
N ILE A 295 -2.51 2.24 -16.23
CA ILE A 295 -2.23 1.06 -15.38
C ILE A 295 -2.53 1.38 -13.93
N GLY A 296 -2.04 2.51 -13.40
CA GLY A 296 -2.28 2.94 -12.02
C GLY A 296 -3.76 3.05 -11.70
N PHE A 297 -4.54 3.70 -12.58
CA PHE A 297 -5.98 3.84 -12.42
C PHE A 297 -6.70 2.48 -12.42
N ILE A 298 -6.42 1.62 -13.41
CA ILE A 298 -7.10 0.33 -13.56
C ILE A 298 -6.74 -0.60 -12.41
N ILE A 299 -5.45 -0.81 -12.14
CA ILE A 299 -4.98 -1.82 -11.19
C ILE A 299 -5.35 -1.47 -9.72
N ALA A 300 -5.48 -0.18 -9.42
CA ALA A 300 -5.83 0.28 -8.08
C ALA A 300 -7.28 -0.03 -7.68
N SER A 301 -8.18 -0.12 -8.65
CA SER A 301 -9.62 -0.28 -8.41
C SER A 301 -10.02 -1.61 -7.72
N ALA A 302 -9.17 -2.65 -7.76
CA ALA A 302 -9.53 -3.98 -7.24
C ALA A 302 -9.37 -4.15 -5.74
N PHE A 303 -8.48 -3.42 -5.05
CA PHE A 303 -8.10 -3.80 -3.69
C PHE A 303 -9.26 -3.78 -2.71
N SER A 304 -10.03 -2.70 -2.69
CA SER A 304 -11.23 -2.61 -1.86
C SER A 304 -12.25 -3.72 -2.19
N ALA A 305 -12.42 -4.03 -3.49
CA ALA A 305 -13.30 -5.09 -3.94
C ALA A 305 -12.83 -6.47 -3.47
N ILE A 306 -11.52 -6.75 -3.51
CA ILE A 306 -10.91 -8.01 -3.02
C ILE A 306 -11.16 -8.18 -1.52
N VAL A 307 -10.86 -7.15 -0.72
CA VAL A 307 -11.03 -7.20 0.74
C VAL A 307 -12.48 -7.42 1.11
N VAL A 308 -13.40 -6.66 0.50
CA VAL A 308 -14.83 -6.81 0.80
C VAL A 308 -15.35 -8.17 0.34
N PHE A 309 -14.94 -8.66 -0.84
CA PHE A 309 -15.30 -9.99 -1.32
C PHE A 309 -14.83 -11.09 -0.33
N ALA A 310 -13.60 -10.99 0.16
CA ALA A 310 -13.08 -11.92 1.15
C ALA A 310 -13.84 -11.85 2.50
N GLN A 311 -14.23 -10.65 2.93
CA GLN A 311 -15.04 -10.44 4.14
C GLN A 311 -16.46 -11.03 4.01
N GLU A 312 -17.04 -10.98 2.81
CA GLU A 312 -18.34 -11.63 2.51
C GLU A 312 -18.24 -13.14 2.51
N LEU A 313 -17.09 -13.71 2.11
CA LEU A 313 -16.84 -15.15 2.18
C LEU A 313 -16.64 -15.66 3.61
N VAL A 314 -16.26 -14.79 4.57
CA VAL A 314 -16.01 -15.19 5.97
C VAL A 314 -16.72 -14.22 6.92
N PRO A 315 -18.06 -14.26 6.97
CA PRO A 315 -18.83 -13.35 7.81
C PRO A 315 -18.50 -13.54 9.30
N GLY A 316 -18.44 -12.42 10.03
CA GLY A 316 -18.12 -12.40 11.46
C GLY A 316 -16.62 -12.25 11.79
N ASN A 317 -15.72 -12.36 10.82
CA ASN A 317 -14.27 -12.20 11.01
C ASN A 317 -13.70 -11.04 10.15
N VAL A 318 -14.41 -9.94 10.11
CA VAL A 318 -14.13 -8.81 9.20
C VAL A 318 -12.75 -8.21 9.43
N GLY A 319 -12.35 -8.01 10.70
CA GLY A 319 -11.04 -7.48 11.07
C GLY A 319 -9.90 -8.45 10.77
N MET A 320 -10.09 -9.74 11.07
CA MET A 320 -9.11 -10.79 10.78
C MET A 320 -8.86 -10.89 9.26
N ILE A 321 -9.91 -10.94 8.45
CA ILE A 321 -9.80 -11.01 6.98
C ILE A 321 -9.13 -9.76 6.42
N ALA A 322 -9.52 -8.58 6.88
CA ALA A 322 -8.84 -7.35 6.50
C ALA A 322 -7.35 -7.41 6.85
N GLY A 323 -6.99 -7.80 8.09
CA GLY A 323 -5.61 -7.93 8.54
C GLY A 323 -4.80 -8.92 7.68
N ILE A 324 -5.39 -10.07 7.31
CA ILE A 324 -4.74 -11.05 6.42
C ILE A 324 -4.46 -10.41 5.05
N PHE A 325 -5.44 -9.78 4.41
CA PHE A 325 -5.26 -9.23 3.07
C PHE A 325 -4.36 -7.99 3.02
N PHE A 326 -4.41 -7.12 4.03
CA PHE A 326 -3.42 -6.05 4.18
C PHE A 326 -2.02 -6.60 4.47
N GLY A 327 -1.90 -7.62 5.33
CA GLY A 327 -0.63 -8.30 5.58
C GLY A 327 -0.05 -8.95 4.33
N LEU A 328 -0.88 -9.63 3.51
CA LEU A 328 -0.46 -10.20 2.23
C LEU A 328 -0.02 -9.10 1.25
N MET A 329 -0.74 -7.98 1.18
CA MET A 329 -0.39 -6.83 0.34
C MET A 329 1.02 -6.33 0.65
N PHE A 330 1.29 -5.99 1.91
CA PHE A 330 2.59 -5.49 2.34
C PHE A 330 3.68 -6.57 2.25
N GLY A 331 3.37 -7.80 2.66
CA GLY A 331 4.31 -8.93 2.61
C GLY A 331 4.74 -9.24 1.17
N PHE A 332 3.81 -9.36 0.24
CA PHE A 332 4.13 -9.59 -1.17
C PHE A 332 4.87 -8.42 -1.80
N SER A 333 4.54 -7.18 -1.43
CA SER A 333 5.28 -6.01 -1.90
C SER A 333 6.73 -6.03 -1.42
N GLY A 334 6.98 -6.36 -0.15
CA GLY A 334 8.32 -6.45 0.41
C GLY A 334 9.16 -7.55 -0.22
N ILE A 335 8.62 -8.78 -0.29
CA ILE A 335 9.28 -9.92 -0.95
C ILE A 335 9.52 -9.59 -2.43
N GLY A 336 8.52 -8.99 -3.09
CA GLY A 336 8.62 -8.53 -4.47
C GLY A 336 9.78 -7.56 -4.67
N ALA A 337 9.90 -6.55 -3.81
CA ALA A 337 10.98 -5.59 -3.91
C ALA A 337 12.37 -6.24 -3.81
N ALA A 338 12.58 -7.16 -2.87
CA ALA A 338 13.85 -7.86 -2.72
C ALA A 338 14.17 -8.74 -3.94
N LEU A 339 13.20 -9.53 -4.42
CA LEU A 339 13.39 -10.41 -5.58
C LEU A 339 13.60 -9.63 -6.88
N LEU A 340 12.84 -8.54 -7.07
CA LEU A 340 13.00 -7.67 -8.24
C LEU A 340 14.33 -6.92 -8.22
N GLY A 341 14.83 -6.54 -7.02
CA GLY A 341 16.16 -5.96 -6.87
C GLY A 341 17.27 -6.93 -7.27
N LEU A 342 17.19 -8.19 -6.81
CA LEU A 342 18.12 -9.23 -7.22
C LEU A 342 18.07 -9.49 -8.73
N LEU A 343 16.87 -9.49 -9.31
CA LEU A 343 16.69 -9.65 -10.75
C LEU A 343 17.27 -8.46 -11.53
N ALA A 344 17.13 -7.24 -11.01
CA ALA A 344 17.69 -6.03 -11.61
C ALA A 344 19.23 -6.01 -11.57
N ASP A 345 19.84 -6.44 -10.48
CA ASP A 345 21.30 -6.56 -10.38
C ASP A 345 21.90 -7.56 -11.38
N ASN A 346 21.18 -8.66 -11.67
CA ASN A 346 21.67 -9.72 -12.56
C ASN A 346 21.35 -9.48 -14.04
N HIS A 347 20.23 -8.83 -14.35
CA HIS A 347 19.70 -8.76 -15.74
C HIS A 347 19.37 -7.33 -16.19
N GLY A 348 19.52 -6.34 -15.30
CA GLY A 348 19.14 -4.95 -15.55
C GLY A 348 17.66 -4.65 -15.32
N ILE A 349 17.36 -3.37 -15.13
CA ILE A 349 16.01 -2.92 -14.74
C ILE A 349 14.98 -3.10 -15.86
N GLU A 350 15.37 -2.98 -17.13
CA GLU A 350 14.45 -3.20 -18.25
C GLU A 350 13.92 -4.64 -18.32
N TYR A 351 14.78 -5.61 -17.95
CA TYR A 351 14.37 -7.02 -17.91
C TYR A 351 13.32 -7.25 -16.81
N VAL A 352 13.47 -6.60 -15.65
CA VAL A 352 12.47 -6.63 -14.58
C VAL A 352 11.10 -6.20 -15.11
N TYR A 353 11.05 -5.10 -15.87
CA TYR A 353 9.78 -4.60 -16.44
C TYR A 353 9.17 -5.57 -17.46
N LYS A 354 10.00 -6.21 -18.30
CA LYS A 354 9.54 -7.23 -19.24
C LYS A 354 8.91 -8.43 -18.53
N ILE A 355 9.55 -8.94 -17.47
CA ILE A 355 9.00 -10.09 -16.71
C ILE A 355 7.75 -9.69 -15.92
N CYS A 356 7.77 -8.56 -15.22
CA CYS A 356 6.63 -8.10 -14.44
C CYS A 356 5.39 -7.81 -15.29
N SER A 357 5.58 -7.43 -16.58
CA SER A 357 4.47 -7.12 -17.48
C SER A 357 3.46 -8.27 -17.66
N PHE A 358 3.89 -9.51 -17.44
CA PHE A 358 3.04 -10.71 -17.54
C PHE A 358 2.22 -10.99 -16.28
N LEU A 359 2.58 -10.42 -15.13
CA LEU A 359 1.90 -10.70 -13.86
C LEU A 359 0.38 -10.45 -13.91
N PRO A 360 -0.13 -9.35 -14.51
CA PRO A 360 -1.56 -9.10 -14.56
C PRO A 360 -2.38 -10.14 -15.33
N LEU A 361 -1.76 -10.99 -16.16
CA LEU A 361 -2.43 -12.12 -16.81
C LEU A 361 -3.01 -13.11 -15.79
N ALA A 362 -2.45 -13.18 -14.57
CA ALA A 362 -3.03 -13.96 -13.47
C ALA A 362 -4.47 -13.53 -13.13
N GLY A 363 -4.92 -12.36 -13.59
CA GLY A 363 -6.31 -11.92 -13.48
C GLY A 363 -7.33 -12.90 -14.07
N ILE A 364 -6.91 -13.80 -14.97
CA ILE A 364 -7.75 -14.89 -15.48
C ILE A 364 -8.27 -15.80 -14.37
N LEU A 365 -7.52 -15.96 -13.28
CA LEU A 365 -7.92 -16.75 -12.11
C LEU A 365 -9.22 -16.25 -11.46
N THR A 366 -9.62 -15.02 -11.72
CA THR A 366 -10.90 -14.47 -11.24
C THR A 366 -12.11 -15.29 -11.69
N ILE A 367 -11.98 -16.02 -12.81
CA ILE A 367 -13.04 -16.92 -13.28
C ILE A 367 -13.39 -17.96 -12.23
N LEU A 368 -12.40 -18.43 -11.46
CA LEU A 368 -12.53 -19.46 -10.43
C LEU A 368 -13.26 -18.97 -9.16
N LEU A 369 -13.44 -17.67 -8.99
CA LEU A 369 -14.17 -17.10 -7.85
C LEU A 369 -15.67 -17.40 -7.97
N PRO A 370 -16.35 -17.73 -6.85
CA PRO A 370 -17.79 -17.92 -6.83
C PRO A 370 -18.54 -16.64 -7.21
N SER A 371 -19.77 -16.78 -7.69
CA SER A 371 -20.66 -15.64 -7.90
C SER A 371 -21.24 -15.22 -6.54
N THR A 372 -21.12 -13.94 -6.18
CA THR A 372 -21.73 -13.36 -4.97
C THR A 372 -23.15 -12.83 -5.20
N LYS A 373 -23.75 -13.08 -6.37
CA LYS A 373 -25.16 -12.80 -6.59
C LYS A 373 -26.01 -13.79 -5.82
N GLY A 374 -26.40 -13.42 -4.59
CA GLY A 374 -27.24 -14.26 -3.71
C GLY A 374 -26.63 -14.57 -2.34
N VAL A 375 -25.58 -13.89 -1.91
CA VAL A 375 -25.02 -13.91 -0.55
C VAL A 375 -25.40 -12.63 0.17
#